data_f31d114ac24b62af8c13d4a0ee6b96e9
#
_entry.id   f31d114ac24b62af8c13d4a0ee6b96e9
#
_cell.length_a   1.000
_cell.length_b   1.000
_cell.length_c   1.000
_cell.angle_alpha   90.00
_cell.angle_beta   90.00
_cell.angle_gamma   90.00
#
_symmetry.space_group_name_H-M   'P 1'
#
loop_
_entity.id
_entity.type
_entity.pdbx_description
1 polymer ?
#
loop_
_entity_poly.entity_id
_entity_poly.type
_entity_poly.pdbx_seq_one_letter_code
_entity_poly.pdbx_strand_id
1 'polypeptide(L)'
;FSCASASAAEDKETDQNGSKLTLPSYVMDGMVLQQNKITTLNGSTAKSMSGQTISVTLRGGKNQYNASSRISKNGKFSVQLPKIKGSLTQYTMKFMVAGTMVKTVNDVYAGNLFIASGQSNMEINYNDYFKSDSLFKTSTSLHYTRNDIPRSINDKYVHFLSPNKVLNTKDYPLRDFEKSWLSATGDDVNYLGYIPQYYAQQLRKQYPNIPIGFIQAAWGGTAISRHIKGGDIYKSCIAPLQGLAVAGALWYQDEDDSAPMDLALRYDIS
;
A
#
# COMPACT_ATOMS: atom_id res chain seq x y z
N PHE A 1 -25.29 -21.09 -7.51
CA PHE A 1 -24.04 -21.03 -6.75
C PHE A 1 -23.98 -19.66 -6.09
N SER A 2 -24.11 -19.65 -4.75
CA SER A 2 -24.14 -18.46 -3.92
C SER A 2 -22.73 -17.84 -3.87
N CYS A 3 -22.55 -16.65 -4.39
CA CYS A 3 -21.37 -15.82 -4.17
C CYS A 3 -21.38 -15.34 -2.72
N ALA A 4 -20.62 -16.01 -1.86
CA ALA A 4 -20.26 -15.46 -0.58
C ALA A 4 -19.29 -14.29 -0.84
N SER A 5 -19.69 -13.07 -0.50
CA SER A 5 -18.85 -11.90 -0.48
C SER A 5 -17.71 -12.14 0.51
N ALA A 6 -16.48 -12.30 0.02
CA ALA A 6 -15.31 -12.27 0.87
C ALA A 6 -15.21 -10.86 1.47
N SER A 7 -15.56 -10.73 2.75
CA SER A 7 -15.26 -9.52 3.51
C SER A 7 -13.75 -9.49 3.75
N ALA A 8 -13.12 -8.37 3.41
CA ALA A 8 -11.76 -8.06 3.85
C ALA A 8 -11.67 -8.33 5.35
N ALA A 9 -10.60 -9.00 5.80
CA ALA A 9 -10.36 -9.20 7.22
C ALA A 9 -10.10 -7.83 7.84
N GLU A 10 -11.08 -7.33 8.57
CA GLU A 10 -10.98 -6.08 9.32
C GLU A 10 -10.12 -6.34 10.55
N ASP A 11 -9.01 -5.63 10.71
CA ASP A 11 -8.30 -5.57 11.99
C ASP A 11 -9.23 -4.94 13.04
N LYS A 12 -9.82 -5.82 13.85
CA LYS A 12 -10.77 -5.45 14.90
C LYS A 12 -10.00 -5.21 16.18
N GLU A 13 -9.32 -4.08 16.30
CA GLU A 13 -8.88 -3.61 17.60
C GLU A 13 -10.11 -3.13 18.40
N THR A 14 -10.38 -3.79 19.50
CA THR A 14 -11.32 -3.29 20.52
C THR A 14 -10.53 -2.53 21.56
N ASP A 15 -10.92 -1.28 21.83
CA ASP A 15 -10.41 -0.54 22.97
C ASP A 15 -10.91 -1.14 24.31
N GLN A 16 -10.35 -0.66 25.43
CA GLN A 16 -10.77 -1.09 26.78
C GLN A 16 -12.26 -0.78 27.09
N ASN A 17 -12.94 0.00 26.25
CA ASN A 17 -14.35 0.37 26.37
C ASN A 17 -15.27 -0.35 25.36
N GLY A 18 -14.77 -1.31 24.56
CA GLY A 18 -15.57 -2.03 23.58
C GLY A 18 -15.94 -1.24 22.32
N SER A 19 -15.34 -0.07 22.09
CA SER A 19 -15.53 0.72 20.87
C SER A 19 -14.72 0.13 19.73
N LYS A 20 -15.40 -0.58 18.86
CA LYS A 20 -14.80 -1.19 17.67
C LYS A 20 -14.50 -0.11 16.63
N LEU A 21 -13.23 0.29 16.45
CA LEU A 21 -12.79 1.17 15.39
C LEU A 21 -12.32 0.33 14.19
N THR A 22 -12.87 0.61 13.01
CA THR A 22 -12.41 0.05 11.74
C THR A 22 -11.86 1.19 10.88
N LEU A 23 -10.62 1.06 10.45
CA LEU A 23 -9.92 1.98 9.54
C LEU A 23 -9.54 1.27 8.24
N PRO A 24 -9.23 2.01 7.17
CA PRO A 24 -8.64 1.40 5.98
C PRO A 24 -7.37 0.64 6.35
N SER A 25 -7.16 -0.53 5.74
CA SER A 25 -6.05 -1.44 6.05
C SER A 25 -4.66 -0.83 5.86
N TYR A 26 -4.53 0.22 5.05
CA TYR A 26 -3.26 0.94 4.88
C TYR A 26 -2.93 1.89 6.04
N VAL A 27 -3.85 2.14 6.98
CA VAL A 27 -3.63 3.03 8.14
C VAL A 27 -2.91 2.26 9.23
N MET A 28 -1.61 2.15 9.10
CA MET A 28 -0.71 1.38 9.96
C MET A 28 0.59 2.16 10.21
N ASP A 29 1.36 1.70 11.18
CA ASP A 29 2.69 2.25 11.49
C ASP A 29 3.58 2.28 10.24
N GLY A 30 4.36 3.35 10.11
CA GLY A 30 5.25 3.56 8.98
C GLY A 30 4.58 4.17 7.73
N MET A 31 3.28 4.49 7.75
CA MET A 31 2.57 4.99 6.58
C MET A 31 3.11 6.34 6.08
N VAL A 32 3.02 6.53 4.76
CA VAL A 32 3.32 7.81 4.11
C VAL A 32 2.03 8.44 3.59
N LEU A 33 1.77 9.67 4.00
CA LEU A 33 0.69 10.51 3.49
C LEU A 33 1.21 11.35 2.31
N GLN A 34 0.40 11.50 1.26
CA GLN A 34 0.77 12.38 0.14
C GLN A 34 0.87 13.83 0.61
N GLN A 35 2.05 14.41 0.47
CA GLN A 35 2.30 15.81 0.82
C GLN A 35 1.39 16.78 0.04
N ASN A 36 1.04 17.91 0.67
CA ASN A 36 0.29 19.02 0.08
C ASN A 36 -1.09 18.61 -0.51
N LYS A 37 -1.61 17.47 -0.13
CA LYS A 37 -2.94 16.98 -0.54
C LYS A 37 -3.79 16.68 0.70
N ILE A 38 -5.09 16.76 0.54
CA ILE A 38 -6.05 16.28 1.53
C ILE A 38 -6.13 14.76 1.36
N THR A 39 -6.00 14.03 2.46
CA THR A 39 -6.28 12.59 2.51
C THR A 39 -7.55 12.38 3.30
N THR A 40 -8.48 11.61 2.76
CA THR A 40 -9.74 11.28 3.42
C THR A 40 -9.65 9.88 4.01
N LEU A 41 -9.76 9.78 5.33
CA LEU A 41 -9.81 8.52 6.05
C LEU A 41 -11.27 8.13 6.29
N ASN A 42 -11.73 7.11 5.57
CA ASN A 42 -13.06 6.54 5.74
C ASN A 42 -12.99 5.36 6.70
N GLY A 43 -13.92 5.30 7.64
CA GLY A 43 -13.93 4.22 8.61
C GLY A 43 -15.30 4.04 9.26
N SER A 44 -15.33 3.16 10.25
CA SER A 44 -16.54 2.92 11.03
C SER A 44 -16.23 2.60 12.49
N THR A 45 -17.21 2.78 13.31
CA THR A 45 -17.21 2.40 14.73
C THR A 45 -18.58 1.82 15.12
N ALA A 46 -18.79 1.46 16.37
CA ALA A 46 -20.07 0.97 16.85
C ALA A 46 -21.20 1.98 16.58
N LYS A 47 -22.36 1.51 16.17
CA LYS A 47 -23.55 2.36 15.92
C LYS A 47 -23.97 3.17 17.16
N SER A 48 -23.67 2.68 18.36
CA SER A 48 -23.89 3.40 19.62
C SER A 48 -23.13 4.71 19.72
N MET A 49 -22.06 4.89 18.93
CA MET A 49 -21.27 6.14 18.82
C MET A 49 -21.86 7.16 17.83
N SER A 50 -23.07 6.89 17.28
CA SER A 50 -23.76 7.82 16.38
C SER A 50 -23.89 9.22 17.00
N GLY A 51 -23.61 10.24 16.21
CA GLY A 51 -23.65 11.64 16.65
C GLY A 51 -22.42 12.09 17.45
N GLN A 52 -21.58 11.17 17.91
CA GLN A 52 -20.31 11.50 18.55
C GLN A 52 -19.29 12.00 17.53
N THR A 53 -18.21 12.57 18.04
CA THR A 53 -17.09 13.06 17.22
C THR A 53 -15.96 12.05 17.21
N ILE A 54 -15.46 11.73 16.02
CA ILE A 54 -14.14 11.17 15.83
C ILE A 54 -13.15 12.30 15.51
N SER A 55 -12.01 12.32 16.17
CA SER A 55 -10.94 13.26 15.91
C SER A 55 -9.62 12.53 15.67
N VAL A 56 -8.79 13.14 14.82
CA VAL A 56 -7.47 12.64 14.47
C VAL A 56 -6.47 13.78 14.71
N THR A 57 -5.42 13.49 15.46
CA THR A 57 -4.31 14.43 15.71
C THR A 57 -3.01 13.82 15.21
N LEU A 58 -2.31 14.52 14.32
CA LEU A 58 -0.93 14.21 13.95
C LEU A 58 0.00 15.15 14.68
N ARG A 59 0.98 14.61 15.40
CA ARG A 59 1.99 15.39 16.12
C ARG A 59 3.39 14.92 15.77
N GLY A 60 4.27 15.85 15.39
CA GLY A 60 5.68 15.55 15.10
C GLY A 60 6.53 16.82 15.20
N GLY A 61 7.59 16.77 15.99
CA GLY A 61 8.41 17.95 16.30
C GLY A 61 7.55 19.09 16.86
N LYS A 62 7.61 20.27 16.22
CA LYS A 62 6.79 21.44 16.59
C LYS A 62 5.43 21.47 15.89
N ASN A 63 5.15 20.53 14.99
CA ASN A 63 3.97 20.55 14.16
C ASN A 63 2.84 19.74 14.81
N GLN A 64 1.63 20.24 14.71
CA GLN A 64 0.41 19.55 15.07
C GLN A 64 -0.68 19.86 14.06
N TYR A 65 -1.35 18.81 13.61
CA TYR A 65 -2.48 18.89 12.69
C TYR A 65 -3.66 18.17 13.33
N ASN A 66 -4.84 18.76 13.22
CA ASN A 66 -6.06 18.19 13.77
C ASN A 66 -7.12 18.09 12.68
N ALA A 67 -7.90 17.04 12.72
CA ALA A 67 -9.06 16.83 11.88
C ALA A 67 -10.15 16.12 12.67
N SER A 68 -11.40 16.34 12.32
CA SER A 68 -12.52 15.65 12.97
C SER A 68 -13.72 15.53 12.05
N SER A 69 -14.59 14.59 12.36
CA SER A 69 -15.91 14.48 11.73
C SER A 69 -16.93 13.89 12.69
N ARG A 70 -18.21 14.04 12.36
CA ARG A 70 -19.29 13.37 13.08
C ARG A 70 -19.48 11.93 12.60
N ILE A 71 -19.75 11.04 13.53
CA ILE A 71 -20.11 9.65 13.26
C ILE A 71 -21.59 9.61 12.86
N SER A 72 -21.85 9.02 11.70
CA SER A 72 -23.22 8.89 11.15
C SER A 72 -24.06 7.89 11.93
N LYS A 73 -25.38 7.86 11.66
CA LYS A 73 -26.33 6.90 12.25
C LYS A 73 -25.93 5.43 12.05
N ASN A 74 -25.17 5.15 11.01
CA ASN A 74 -24.69 3.80 10.69
C ASN A 74 -23.30 3.49 11.27
N GLY A 75 -22.76 4.36 12.12
CA GLY A 75 -21.42 4.22 12.68
C GLY A 75 -20.28 4.60 11.72
N LYS A 76 -20.57 5.05 10.49
CA LYS A 76 -19.56 5.45 9.51
C LYS A 76 -19.09 6.88 9.73
N PHE A 77 -17.82 7.13 9.37
CA PHE A 77 -17.23 8.46 9.39
C PHE A 77 -16.29 8.68 8.22
N SER A 78 -15.99 9.94 7.95
CA SER A 78 -15.04 10.38 6.93
C SER A 78 -14.27 11.57 7.49
N VAL A 79 -12.98 11.39 7.81
CA VAL A 79 -12.12 12.43 8.36
C VAL A 79 -11.17 12.91 7.28
N GLN A 80 -11.18 14.21 7.00
CA GLN A 80 -10.26 14.82 6.05
C GLN A 80 -9.05 15.37 6.77
N LEU A 81 -7.90 14.72 6.59
CA LEU A 81 -6.63 15.23 7.07
C LEU A 81 -6.22 16.47 6.27
N PRO A 82 -5.69 17.52 6.92
CA PRO A 82 -5.26 18.73 6.23
C PRO A 82 -4.05 18.45 5.33
N LYS A 83 -3.74 19.40 4.47
CA LYS A 83 -2.52 19.38 3.66
C LYS A 83 -1.31 19.50 4.57
N ILE A 84 -0.40 18.54 4.50
CA ILE A 84 0.84 18.50 5.27
C ILE A 84 2.00 18.70 4.29
N LYS A 85 2.92 19.62 4.60
CA LYS A 85 4.13 19.80 3.80
C LYS A 85 5.06 18.62 3.99
N GLY A 86 5.62 18.12 2.89
CA GLY A 86 6.61 17.04 2.92
C GLY A 86 7.87 17.45 3.68
N SER A 87 8.32 16.56 4.55
CA SER A 87 9.54 16.73 5.34
C SER A 87 9.96 15.42 5.98
N LEU A 88 11.17 15.36 6.52
CA LEU A 88 11.65 14.21 7.29
C LEU A 88 11.08 14.13 8.72
N THR A 89 10.12 15.00 9.04
CA THR A 89 9.43 14.96 10.35
C THR A 89 8.62 13.67 10.45
N GLN A 90 8.89 12.93 11.51
CA GLN A 90 8.13 11.76 11.91
C GLN A 90 6.95 12.18 12.78
N TYR A 91 5.77 11.71 12.45
CA TYR A 91 4.53 12.02 13.16
C TYR A 91 3.99 10.78 13.87
N THR A 92 3.33 11.03 14.99
CA THR A 92 2.40 10.07 15.62
C THR A 92 0.99 10.55 15.33
N MET A 93 0.15 9.66 14.81
CA MET A 93 -1.27 9.93 14.51
C MET A 93 -2.14 9.22 15.54
N LYS A 94 -2.97 9.98 16.26
CA LYS A 94 -3.86 9.48 17.31
C LYS A 94 -5.32 9.66 16.91
N PHE A 95 -6.10 8.60 17.04
CA PHE A 95 -7.53 8.58 16.83
C PHE A 95 -8.26 8.62 18.16
N MET A 96 -9.26 9.47 18.28
CA MET A 96 -10.10 9.60 19.47
C MET A 96 -11.57 9.55 19.08
N VAL A 97 -12.36 8.76 19.78
CA VAL A 97 -13.83 8.71 19.64
C VAL A 97 -14.45 9.20 20.93
N ALA A 98 -15.33 10.19 20.84
CA ALA A 98 -15.97 10.82 22.01
C ALA A 98 -14.97 11.24 23.10
N GLY A 99 -13.77 11.71 22.70
CA GLY A 99 -12.72 12.12 23.63
C GLY A 99 -11.83 10.99 24.17
N THR A 100 -12.16 9.73 23.91
CA THR A 100 -11.34 8.58 24.31
C THR A 100 -10.40 8.16 23.20
N MET A 101 -9.11 7.95 23.50
CA MET A 101 -8.13 7.47 22.54
C MET A 101 -8.41 5.99 22.22
N VAL A 102 -8.55 5.68 20.93
CA VAL A 102 -8.92 4.35 20.46
C VAL A 102 -7.85 3.71 19.57
N LYS A 103 -6.97 4.48 18.94
CA LYS A 103 -5.85 3.96 18.15
C LYS A 103 -4.71 4.98 18.07
N THR A 104 -3.49 4.47 18.02
CA THR A 104 -2.29 5.23 17.71
C THR A 104 -1.60 4.59 16.52
N VAL A 105 -1.14 5.41 15.58
CA VAL A 105 -0.32 5.01 14.44
C VAL A 105 0.99 5.80 14.52
N ASN A 106 2.10 5.09 14.56
CA ASN A 106 3.44 5.67 14.71
C ASN A 106 4.16 5.75 13.37
N ASP A 107 5.28 6.45 13.35
CA ASP A 107 6.18 6.53 12.20
C ASP A 107 5.50 7.02 10.91
N VAL A 108 4.53 7.93 11.05
CA VAL A 108 3.82 8.52 9.92
C VAL A 108 4.67 9.64 9.32
N TYR A 109 4.80 9.65 7.99
CA TYR A 109 5.49 10.70 7.25
C TYR A 109 4.57 11.40 6.26
N ALA A 110 4.91 12.64 5.91
CA ALA A 110 4.34 13.35 4.75
C ALA A 110 5.40 13.42 3.65
N GLY A 111 5.09 12.84 2.49
CA GLY A 111 6.03 12.73 1.38
C GLY A 111 5.32 12.44 0.06
N ASN A 112 6.03 11.87 -0.89
CA ASN A 112 5.44 11.46 -2.16
C ASN A 112 5.02 9.98 -2.09
N LEU A 113 3.74 9.74 -2.24
CA LEU A 113 3.14 8.40 -2.19
C LEU A 113 2.78 7.93 -3.60
N PHE A 114 3.24 6.74 -3.95
CA PHE A 114 2.99 6.12 -5.25
C PHE A 114 2.32 4.75 -5.09
N ILE A 115 1.52 4.37 -6.07
CA ILE A 115 1.08 2.99 -6.25
C ILE A 115 2.02 2.35 -7.28
N ALA A 116 2.60 1.19 -6.96
CA ALA A 116 3.39 0.38 -7.89
C ALA A 116 2.58 -0.85 -8.26
N SER A 117 2.07 -0.91 -9.48
CA SER A 117 1.15 -1.95 -9.94
C SER A 117 1.52 -2.47 -11.32
N GLY A 118 0.95 -3.59 -11.70
CA GLY A 118 1.27 -4.35 -12.90
C GLY A 118 1.62 -5.79 -12.56
N GLN A 119 2.53 -6.40 -13.31
CA GLN A 119 2.90 -7.80 -13.12
C GLN A 119 4.36 -8.00 -12.72
N SER A 120 4.97 -9.14 -13.10
CA SER A 120 6.27 -9.62 -12.62
C SER A 120 7.39 -8.57 -12.68
N ASN A 121 7.51 -7.82 -13.77
CA ASN A 121 8.57 -6.82 -13.91
C ASN A 121 8.44 -5.63 -12.94
N MET A 122 7.23 -5.32 -12.46
CA MET A 122 7.03 -4.34 -11.39
C MET A 122 7.24 -4.95 -10.01
N GLU A 123 6.88 -6.23 -9.85
CA GLU A 123 6.90 -6.93 -8.57
C GLU A 123 8.30 -7.40 -8.18
N ILE A 124 9.09 -7.87 -9.17
CA ILE A 124 10.34 -8.59 -8.94
C ILE A 124 11.32 -7.82 -8.06
N ASN A 125 11.82 -8.48 -7.05
CA ASN A 125 12.65 -7.93 -5.99
C ASN A 125 13.90 -8.81 -5.76
N TYR A 126 14.76 -8.41 -4.84
CA TYR A 126 15.99 -9.13 -4.53
C TYR A 126 15.72 -10.59 -4.10
N ASN A 127 14.72 -10.82 -3.25
CA ASN A 127 14.42 -12.17 -2.75
C ASN A 127 13.95 -13.12 -3.85
N ASP A 128 13.20 -12.60 -4.84
CA ASP A 128 12.73 -13.40 -5.97
C ASP A 128 13.91 -13.87 -6.82
N TYR A 129 14.85 -12.98 -7.14
CA TYR A 129 16.07 -13.35 -7.85
C TYR A 129 16.96 -14.27 -7.03
N PHE A 130 17.21 -13.94 -5.76
CA PHE A 130 18.12 -14.71 -4.93
C PHE A 130 17.67 -16.15 -4.70
N LYS A 131 16.35 -16.36 -4.57
CA LYS A 131 15.74 -17.68 -4.38
C LYS A 131 15.54 -18.47 -5.67
N SER A 132 15.62 -17.84 -6.82
CA SER A 132 15.36 -18.48 -8.11
C SER A 132 16.56 -19.28 -8.61
N ASP A 133 16.65 -20.54 -8.23
CA ASP A 133 17.66 -21.46 -8.76
C ASP A 133 17.58 -21.63 -10.29
N SER A 134 16.39 -21.52 -10.87
CA SER A 134 16.19 -21.66 -12.32
C SER A 134 16.88 -20.57 -13.12
N LEU A 135 16.91 -19.33 -12.63
CA LEU A 135 17.59 -18.22 -13.31
C LEU A 135 19.10 -18.43 -13.42
N PHE A 136 19.70 -19.15 -12.47
CA PHE A 136 21.15 -19.41 -12.47
C PHE A 136 21.54 -20.75 -13.08
N LYS A 137 20.60 -21.68 -13.26
CA LYS A 137 20.84 -23.02 -13.82
C LYS A 137 20.59 -23.10 -15.32
N THR A 138 19.69 -22.30 -15.87
CA THR A 138 19.24 -22.42 -17.27
C THR A 138 19.95 -21.46 -18.24
N SER A 139 20.70 -20.50 -17.75
CA SER A 139 21.46 -19.59 -18.61
C SER A 139 22.75 -20.25 -19.08
N THR A 140 22.68 -20.99 -20.17
CA THR A 140 23.85 -21.58 -20.83
C THR A 140 24.71 -20.57 -21.60
N SER A 141 24.22 -19.36 -21.83
CA SER A 141 24.89 -18.32 -22.61
C SER A 141 25.28 -17.07 -21.83
N LEU A 142 24.67 -16.82 -20.68
CA LEU A 142 24.96 -15.68 -19.81
C LEU A 142 25.33 -16.23 -18.42
N HIS A 143 26.59 -16.16 -18.08
CA HIS A 143 27.13 -16.67 -16.80
C HIS A 143 26.75 -15.75 -15.63
N TYR A 144 25.45 -15.58 -15.35
CA TYR A 144 25.01 -14.85 -14.16
C TYR A 144 25.17 -15.70 -12.91
N THR A 145 25.71 -15.07 -11.88
CA THR A 145 25.80 -15.63 -10.53
C THR A 145 24.93 -14.83 -9.57
N ARG A 146 24.72 -15.33 -8.35
CA ARG A 146 24.01 -14.56 -7.32
C ARG A 146 24.72 -13.25 -6.95
N ASN A 147 26.02 -13.12 -7.25
CA ASN A 147 26.79 -11.89 -7.03
C ASN A 147 26.42 -10.78 -8.04
N ASP A 148 25.83 -11.14 -9.16
CA ASP A 148 25.41 -10.20 -10.20
C ASP A 148 24.02 -9.61 -9.91
N ILE A 149 23.31 -10.10 -8.90
CA ILE A 149 22.03 -9.55 -8.47
C ILE A 149 22.25 -8.14 -7.94
N PRO A 150 21.57 -7.12 -8.48
CA PRO A 150 21.69 -5.76 -7.99
C PRO A 150 21.33 -5.67 -6.51
N ARG A 151 22.14 -4.99 -5.74
CA ARG A 151 21.86 -4.77 -4.33
C ARG A 151 20.66 -3.83 -4.16
N SER A 152 19.84 -4.15 -3.17
CA SER A 152 18.75 -3.26 -2.75
C SER A 152 19.28 -1.93 -2.24
N ILE A 153 18.46 -0.88 -2.36
CA ILE A 153 18.77 0.42 -1.75
C ILE A 153 18.79 0.32 -0.22
N ASN A 154 19.31 1.35 0.44
CA ASN A 154 19.23 1.46 1.89
C ASN A 154 18.88 2.91 2.25
N ASP A 155 17.58 3.19 2.41
CA ASP A 155 17.06 4.52 2.76
C ASP A 155 15.86 4.41 3.71
N LYS A 156 16.05 4.82 4.96
CA LYS A 156 15.02 4.78 6.00
C LYS A 156 13.82 5.69 5.76
N TYR A 157 13.89 6.58 4.79
CA TYR A 157 12.79 7.47 4.40
C TYR A 157 12.06 7.01 3.13
N VAL A 158 12.36 5.81 2.69
CA VAL A 158 11.57 5.10 1.68
C VAL A 158 10.79 4.01 2.40
N HIS A 159 9.47 4.10 2.38
CA HIS A 159 8.56 3.17 3.03
C HIS A 159 7.72 2.46 1.99
N PHE A 160 7.28 1.24 2.28
CA PHE A 160 6.42 0.52 1.36
C PHE A 160 5.45 -0.40 2.10
N LEU A 161 4.31 -0.61 1.49
CA LEU A 161 3.26 -1.52 1.94
C LEU A 161 3.05 -2.59 0.88
N SER A 162 3.14 -3.84 1.28
CA SER A 162 2.93 -4.99 0.40
C SER A 162 1.63 -5.71 0.72
N PRO A 163 0.93 -6.28 -0.28
CA PRO A 163 -0.21 -7.13 -0.03
C PRO A 163 0.23 -8.43 0.64
N ASN A 164 -0.59 -8.94 1.54
CA ASN A 164 -0.38 -10.25 2.12
C ASN A 164 -0.74 -11.32 1.08
N LYS A 165 0.26 -11.90 0.44
CA LYS A 165 0.11 -12.93 -0.59
C LYS A 165 0.02 -14.31 0.04
N VAL A 166 -1.15 -14.94 -0.09
CA VAL A 166 -1.30 -16.35 0.26
C VAL A 166 -0.96 -17.20 -0.96
N LEU A 167 0.24 -17.76 -0.96
CA LEU A 167 0.86 -18.44 -2.11
C LEU A 167 0.21 -19.77 -2.55
N ASN A 168 -0.83 -20.29 -1.92
CA ASN A 168 -1.29 -21.66 -2.13
C ASN A 168 -2.76 -21.84 -2.49
N THR A 169 -3.46 -20.85 -3.02
CA THR A 169 -4.82 -21.03 -3.48
C THR A 169 -4.92 -20.80 -4.98
N LYS A 170 -5.57 -21.73 -5.70
CA LYS A 170 -5.88 -21.59 -7.14
C LYS A 170 -6.67 -20.31 -7.46
N ASP A 171 -7.26 -19.68 -6.46
CA ASP A 171 -8.05 -18.49 -6.54
C ASP A 171 -7.36 -17.37 -5.75
N TYR A 172 -6.18 -16.98 -6.10
CA TYR A 172 -5.43 -15.86 -5.51
C TYR A 172 -6.30 -14.78 -4.84
N PRO A 173 -6.95 -15.03 -3.69
CA PRO A 173 -7.54 -13.94 -2.96
C PRO A 173 -6.36 -13.20 -2.35
N LEU A 174 -6.03 -12.08 -2.95
CA LEU A 174 -5.24 -11.09 -2.28
C LEU A 174 -5.97 -10.80 -0.98
N ARG A 175 -5.36 -11.17 0.12
CA ARG A 175 -5.80 -10.75 1.43
C ARG A 175 -5.14 -9.43 1.75
N ASP A 176 -5.59 -8.78 2.79
CA ASP A 176 -5.13 -7.48 3.26
C ASP A 176 -3.61 -7.26 3.14
N PHE A 177 -3.22 -6.01 3.22
CA PHE A 177 -1.82 -5.62 3.29
C PHE A 177 -1.12 -6.25 4.50
N GLU A 178 0.21 -6.28 4.46
CA GLU A 178 1.05 -6.69 5.59
C GLU A 178 0.68 -5.91 6.88
N LYS A 179 1.14 -6.41 8.01
CA LYS A 179 0.80 -5.84 9.33
C LYS A 179 1.33 -4.43 9.56
N SER A 180 2.28 -3.96 8.78
CA SER A 180 2.85 -2.62 8.86
C SER A 180 3.50 -2.23 7.54
N TRP A 181 3.72 -0.94 7.36
CA TRP A 181 4.64 -0.46 6.34
C TRP A 181 6.06 -0.81 6.75
N LEU A 182 6.86 -1.24 5.78
CA LEU A 182 8.27 -1.52 5.97
C LEU A 182 9.09 -0.31 5.50
N SER A 183 10.26 -0.10 6.11
CA SER A 183 11.25 0.84 5.58
C SER A 183 12.20 0.12 4.63
N ALA A 184 12.72 0.84 3.64
CA ALA A 184 13.67 0.28 2.68
C ALA A 184 15.08 0.17 3.28
N THR A 185 15.21 -0.59 4.39
CA THR A 185 16.45 -0.82 5.13
C THR A 185 16.60 -2.30 5.50
N GLY A 186 17.81 -2.72 5.81
CA GLY A 186 18.09 -4.09 6.26
C GLY A 186 17.59 -5.13 5.26
N ASP A 187 16.97 -6.19 5.77
CA ASP A 187 16.41 -7.25 4.95
C ASP A 187 15.01 -6.94 4.42
N ASP A 188 14.31 -6.00 5.02
CA ASP A 188 12.95 -5.61 4.61
C ASP A 188 12.93 -5.05 3.19
N VAL A 189 13.91 -4.24 2.81
CA VAL A 189 14.01 -3.67 1.47
C VAL A 189 14.07 -4.71 0.36
N ASN A 190 14.49 -5.93 0.68
CA ASN A 190 14.58 -7.02 -0.29
C ASN A 190 13.21 -7.52 -0.78
N TYR A 191 12.11 -7.05 -0.17
CA TYR A 191 10.72 -7.27 -0.60
C TYR A 191 10.15 -6.13 -1.44
N LEU A 192 10.86 -5.01 -1.58
CA LEU A 192 10.46 -3.92 -2.46
C LEU A 192 10.91 -4.22 -3.89
N GLY A 193 10.00 -4.07 -4.86
CA GLY A 193 10.31 -4.24 -6.28
C GLY A 193 11.45 -3.34 -6.74
N TYR A 194 12.27 -3.80 -7.67
CA TYR A 194 13.43 -3.03 -8.15
C TYR A 194 13.05 -1.72 -8.84
N ILE A 195 11.97 -1.70 -9.62
CA ILE A 195 11.52 -0.46 -10.27
C ILE A 195 11.17 0.61 -9.23
N PRO A 196 10.34 0.34 -8.20
CA PRO A 196 10.14 1.26 -7.08
C PRO A 196 11.45 1.68 -6.39
N GLN A 197 12.38 0.76 -6.16
CA GLN A 197 13.67 1.07 -5.52
C GLN A 197 14.47 2.09 -6.33
N TYR A 198 14.67 1.84 -7.63
CA TYR A 198 15.42 2.75 -8.48
C TYR A 198 14.73 4.10 -8.66
N TYR A 199 13.41 4.10 -8.78
CA TYR A 199 12.62 5.33 -8.83
C TYR A 199 12.78 6.15 -7.55
N ALA A 200 12.66 5.51 -6.39
CA ALA A 200 12.90 6.15 -5.11
C ALA A 200 14.31 6.72 -4.99
N GLN A 201 15.32 5.94 -5.39
CA GLN A 201 16.72 6.39 -5.33
C GLN A 201 16.95 7.67 -6.13
N GLN A 202 16.36 7.79 -7.33
CA GLN A 202 16.49 8.99 -8.15
C GLN A 202 15.74 10.19 -7.52
N LEU A 203 14.52 9.97 -7.05
CA LEU A 203 13.75 11.03 -6.38
C LEU A 203 14.43 11.50 -5.09
N ARG A 204 14.98 10.59 -4.29
CA ARG A 204 15.66 10.93 -3.05
C ARG A 204 16.97 11.70 -3.30
N LYS A 205 17.68 11.43 -4.40
CA LYS A 205 18.82 12.26 -4.82
C LYS A 205 18.39 13.69 -5.14
N GLN A 206 17.27 13.86 -5.84
CA GLN A 206 16.75 15.16 -6.22
C GLN A 206 16.06 15.91 -5.07
N TYR A 207 15.35 15.17 -4.21
CA TYR A 207 14.55 15.70 -3.11
C TYR A 207 14.90 15.02 -1.78
N PRO A 208 16.10 15.23 -1.23
CA PRO A 208 16.61 14.48 -0.07
C PRO A 208 15.78 14.65 1.21
N ASN A 209 14.98 15.71 1.30
CA ASN A 209 14.16 16.02 2.47
C ASN A 209 12.69 15.57 2.33
N ILE A 210 12.35 14.84 1.26
CA ILE A 210 10.99 14.36 1.02
C ILE A 210 10.96 12.83 1.13
N PRO A 211 10.26 12.25 2.11
CA PRO A 211 10.03 10.81 2.20
C PRO A 211 9.26 10.28 0.99
N ILE A 212 9.46 9.01 0.67
CA ILE A 212 8.78 8.32 -0.42
C ILE A 212 8.04 7.10 0.12
N GLY A 213 6.79 6.95 -0.29
CA GLY A 213 5.98 5.78 0.00
C GLY A 213 5.59 5.03 -1.26
N PHE A 214 5.55 3.69 -1.18
CA PHE A 214 4.97 2.84 -2.20
C PHE A 214 3.91 1.92 -1.62
N ILE A 215 2.79 1.80 -2.32
CA ILE A 215 1.85 0.72 -2.12
C ILE A 215 2.06 -0.25 -3.28
N GLN A 216 2.59 -1.42 -2.99
CA GLN A 216 2.82 -2.46 -3.98
C GLN A 216 1.50 -3.18 -4.26
N ALA A 217 1.06 -3.13 -5.51
CA ALA A 217 -0.16 -3.79 -5.99
C ALA A 217 0.13 -4.61 -7.26
N ALA A 218 1.42 -4.92 -7.50
CA ALA A 218 1.85 -5.74 -8.62
C ALA A 218 1.75 -7.23 -8.26
N TRP A 219 1.46 -8.06 -9.28
CA TRP A 219 1.42 -9.51 -9.13
C TRP A 219 1.84 -10.18 -10.44
N GLY A 220 2.90 -10.97 -10.38
CA GLY A 220 3.43 -11.70 -11.53
C GLY A 220 2.43 -12.72 -12.09
N GLY A 221 2.47 -12.94 -13.41
CA GLY A 221 1.59 -13.89 -14.10
C GLY A 221 0.13 -13.45 -14.09
N THR A 222 -0.16 -12.15 -14.21
CA THR A 222 -1.54 -11.65 -14.16
C THR A 222 -1.87 -10.75 -15.34
N ALA A 223 -3.02 -11.02 -15.97
CA ALA A 223 -3.58 -10.18 -17.02
C ALA A 223 -4.16 -8.87 -16.47
N ILE A 224 -4.24 -7.84 -17.30
CA ILE A 224 -4.76 -6.50 -16.93
C ILE A 224 -6.19 -6.56 -16.39
N SER A 225 -6.99 -7.53 -16.84
CA SER A 225 -8.37 -7.73 -16.37
C SER A 225 -8.50 -7.90 -14.85
N ARG A 226 -7.45 -8.38 -14.18
CA ARG A 226 -7.40 -8.52 -12.72
C ARG A 226 -7.12 -7.21 -11.99
N HIS A 227 -6.52 -6.24 -12.66
CA HIS A 227 -6.10 -4.94 -12.09
C HIS A 227 -7.12 -3.82 -12.30
N ILE A 228 -8.06 -3.98 -13.24
CA ILE A 228 -9.11 -2.99 -13.49
C ILE A 228 -10.34 -3.23 -12.61
N LYS A 229 -11.26 -2.25 -12.58
CA LYS A 229 -12.50 -2.33 -11.78
C LYS A 229 -13.27 -3.62 -12.07
N GLY A 230 -13.50 -4.40 -11.04
CA GLY A 230 -14.13 -5.73 -11.11
C GLY A 230 -13.15 -6.88 -10.89
N GLY A 231 -11.87 -6.70 -11.20
CA GLY A 231 -10.83 -7.69 -10.95
C GLY A 231 -10.53 -7.89 -9.45
N ASP A 232 -9.91 -9.01 -9.13
CA ASP A 232 -9.60 -9.38 -7.75
C ASP A 232 -8.45 -8.54 -7.17
N ILE A 233 -7.40 -8.25 -7.96
CA ILE A 233 -6.30 -7.39 -7.53
C ILE A 233 -6.81 -5.96 -7.30
N TYR A 234 -7.68 -5.45 -8.20
CA TYR A 234 -8.32 -4.16 -7.99
C TYR A 234 -9.09 -4.12 -6.67
N LYS A 235 -9.93 -5.13 -6.41
CA LYS A 235 -10.75 -5.20 -5.18
C LYS A 235 -9.91 -5.25 -3.91
N SER A 236 -8.78 -5.95 -3.95
CA SER A 236 -7.94 -6.19 -2.78
C SER A 236 -6.90 -5.10 -2.53
N CYS A 237 -6.29 -4.54 -3.59
CA CYS A 237 -5.17 -3.63 -3.46
C CYS A 237 -5.47 -2.18 -3.83
N ILE A 238 -6.48 -1.92 -4.67
CA ILE A 238 -6.76 -0.58 -5.17
C ILE A 238 -8.04 0.00 -4.55
N ALA A 239 -9.13 -0.77 -4.54
CA ALA A 239 -10.40 -0.29 -3.99
C ALA A 239 -10.31 0.15 -2.51
N PRO A 240 -9.53 -0.53 -1.63
CA PRO A 240 -9.36 -0.08 -0.23
C PRO A 240 -8.66 1.27 -0.09
N LEU A 241 -7.95 1.74 -1.13
CA LEU A 241 -7.23 3.03 -1.10
C LEU A 241 -8.13 4.23 -1.36
N GLN A 242 -9.44 4.04 -1.49
CA GLN A 242 -10.37 5.13 -1.76
C GLN A 242 -10.27 6.23 -0.69
N GLY A 243 -10.04 7.47 -1.15
CA GLY A 243 -9.81 8.63 -0.28
C GLY A 243 -8.34 8.92 0.02
N LEU A 244 -7.44 7.97 -0.20
CA LEU A 244 -6.00 8.18 -0.08
C LEU A 244 -5.49 8.96 -1.29
N ALA A 245 -4.89 10.12 -1.03
CA ALA A 245 -4.21 10.87 -2.08
C ALA A 245 -2.87 10.22 -2.41
N VAL A 246 -2.51 10.19 -3.69
CA VAL A 246 -1.23 9.71 -4.20
C VAL A 246 -0.59 10.71 -5.14
N ALA A 247 0.72 10.66 -5.33
CA ALA A 247 1.45 11.46 -6.31
C ALA A 247 1.26 10.92 -7.73
N GLY A 248 1.12 9.59 -7.85
CA GLY A 248 0.97 8.91 -9.12
C GLY A 248 1.00 7.40 -8.99
N ALA A 249 1.02 6.72 -10.12
CA ALA A 249 1.18 5.28 -10.21
C ALA A 249 2.35 4.94 -11.13
N LEU A 250 3.15 3.96 -10.73
CA LEU A 250 4.10 3.26 -11.58
C LEU A 250 3.38 2.01 -12.09
N TRP A 251 3.40 1.83 -13.40
CA TRP A 251 2.70 0.72 -14.05
C TRP A 251 3.62 -0.01 -15.02
N TYR A 252 3.73 -1.33 -14.85
CA TYR A 252 4.43 -2.20 -15.79
C TYR A 252 3.62 -3.48 -15.98
N GLN A 253 3.05 -3.65 -17.16
CA GLN A 253 2.11 -4.71 -17.52
C GLN A 253 2.20 -4.94 -19.03
N ASP A 254 1.87 -6.11 -19.49
CA ASP A 254 1.54 -6.47 -20.88
C ASP A 254 1.91 -7.94 -21.22
N GLU A 255 2.88 -8.53 -20.53
CA GLU A 255 3.44 -9.83 -20.89
C GLU A 255 2.39 -10.94 -20.90
N ASP A 256 1.49 -10.96 -19.90
CA ASP A 256 0.40 -11.93 -19.83
C ASP A 256 -0.82 -11.55 -20.68
N ASP A 257 -0.82 -10.37 -21.27
CA ASP A 257 -1.84 -9.89 -22.20
C ASP A 257 -1.39 -9.98 -23.68
N SER A 258 -0.12 -10.31 -23.94
CA SER A 258 0.50 -10.34 -25.26
C SER A 258 0.50 -11.71 -25.95
N ALA A 259 -0.19 -12.70 -25.40
CA ALA A 259 -0.27 -14.02 -26.03
C ALA A 259 -0.87 -13.95 -27.45
N PRO A 260 -0.24 -14.51 -28.49
CA PRO A 260 -0.63 -14.32 -29.90
C PRO A 260 -2.08 -14.68 -30.22
N MET A 261 -2.66 -15.68 -29.54
CA MET A 261 -4.08 -16.04 -29.70
C MET A 261 -5.04 -15.03 -29.06
N ASP A 262 -4.62 -14.34 -28.03
CA ASP A 262 -5.45 -13.33 -27.38
C ASP A 262 -5.44 -11.99 -28.09
N LEU A 263 -4.36 -11.63 -28.80
CA LEU A 263 -4.24 -10.42 -29.58
C LEU A 263 -5.32 -10.32 -30.68
N ALA A 264 -5.55 -11.41 -31.40
CA ALA A 264 -6.57 -11.47 -32.46
C ALA A 264 -8.00 -11.32 -31.89
N LEU A 265 -8.25 -11.85 -30.67
CA LEU A 265 -9.56 -11.78 -30.01
C LEU A 265 -9.79 -10.46 -29.29
N ARG A 266 -8.75 -9.81 -28.82
CA ARG A 266 -8.86 -8.58 -28.01
C ARG A 266 -8.91 -7.31 -28.83
N TYR A 267 -8.24 -7.29 -29.98
CA TYR A 267 -8.13 -6.09 -30.81
C TYR A 267 -8.99 -6.17 -32.08
N ASP A 268 -9.75 -7.27 -32.27
CA ASP A 268 -10.63 -7.45 -33.44
C ASP A 268 -9.96 -6.98 -34.74
N ILE A 269 -8.73 -7.49 -34.95
CA ILE A 269 -7.95 -7.18 -36.14
C ILE A 269 -8.52 -8.00 -37.28
N SER A 270 -9.62 -7.53 -37.86
CA SER A 270 -10.20 -8.00 -39.10
C SER A 270 -9.57 -7.30 -40.30
#